data_e13a71bdcb42861571adf722e1637e77
#
_entry.id   e13a71bdcb42861571adf722e1637e77
#
_cell.length_a   1.000
_cell.length_b   1.000
_cell.length_c   1.000
_cell.angle_alpha   90.00
_cell.angle_beta   90.00
_cell.angle_gamma   90.00
#
_symmetry.space_group_name_H-M   'P 1'
#
loop_
_entity.id
_entity.type
_entity.pdbx_description
1 polymer ?
#
loop_
_entity_poly.entity_id
_entity_poly.type
_entity_poly.pdbx_seq_one_letter_code
_entity_poly.pdbx_strand_id
1 'polypeptide(L)'
;MFNLIKETLMNEGINSIGMLPLYECEILNERILPKDAKSAIVFSIPYRSTKEIATDGFSEYARIYDYHKFARELYDRTIDSMKTLTGYNYYGFCDHSPINEKLAICKCGLGVIGRNSLFIDNVYGSFVFIGSILTDAPCENSATEINLCLNCMKCVESCPNNAIVEKGIDRSKCLSAISQKKNKTDDEKILLEKYNIVWGCDICQNVCPYNDVALISPIKRFADTRADNISKEFIDSLNDEEFSKFAFSYKGRKIIYDNIEFK
;
A
#
# COMPACT_ATOMS: atom_id res chain seq x y z
N MET A 1 5.84 19.33 -18.91
CA MET A 1 4.84 19.14 -17.85
C MET A 1 5.12 17.89 -17.02
N PHE A 2 5.03 16.67 -17.55
CA PHE A 2 5.19 15.43 -16.76
C PHE A 2 6.54 15.36 -16.01
N ASN A 3 7.65 15.78 -16.63
CA ASN A 3 8.96 15.83 -15.95
C ASN A 3 8.96 16.71 -14.71
N LEU A 4 8.25 17.83 -14.74
CA LEU A 4 8.15 18.75 -13.59
C LEU A 4 7.34 18.11 -12.44
N ILE A 5 6.24 17.44 -12.77
CA ILE A 5 5.44 16.69 -11.80
C ILE A 5 6.28 15.56 -11.18
N LYS A 6 7.03 14.85 -12.03
CA LYS A 6 7.92 13.78 -11.60
C LYS A 6 8.98 14.28 -10.65
N GLU A 7 9.65 15.39 -10.95
CA GLU A 7 10.64 16.01 -10.06
C GLU A 7 10.03 16.41 -8.71
N THR A 8 8.82 17.01 -8.72
CA THR A 8 8.11 17.37 -7.48
C THR A 8 7.87 16.16 -6.59
N LEU A 9 7.39 15.04 -7.15
CA LEU A 9 7.15 13.81 -6.39
C LEU A 9 8.46 13.11 -5.98
N MET A 10 9.50 13.16 -6.82
CA MET A 10 10.81 12.57 -6.50
C MET A 10 11.47 13.25 -5.30
N ASN A 11 11.27 14.54 -5.11
CA ASN A 11 11.76 15.28 -3.94
C ASN A 11 11.11 14.80 -2.63
N GLU A 12 9.94 14.16 -2.71
CA GLU A 12 9.24 13.53 -1.59
C GLU A 12 9.60 12.04 -1.40
N GLY A 13 10.57 11.52 -2.17
CA GLY A 13 10.98 10.11 -2.13
C GLY A 13 10.14 9.17 -2.99
N ILE A 14 9.28 9.71 -3.85
CA ILE A 14 8.44 8.94 -4.79
C ILE A 14 9.20 8.83 -6.12
N ASN A 15 9.74 7.65 -6.42
CA ASN A 15 10.60 7.45 -7.59
C ASN A 15 9.95 6.64 -8.72
N SER A 16 8.96 5.79 -8.39
CA SER A 16 8.23 4.96 -9.36
C SER A 16 6.94 5.70 -9.72
N ILE A 17 6.94 6.43 -10.84
CA ILE A 17 5.88 7.36 -11.24
C ILE A 17 5.56 7.16 -12.71
N GLY A 18 4.27 7.04 -13.04
CA GLY A 18 3.75 6.99 -14.39
C GLY A 18 2.60 7.94 -14.61
N MET A 19 2.29 8.21 -15.86
CA MET A 19 1.14 9.00 -16.28
C MET A 19 0.51 8.36 -17.51
N LEU A 20 -0.82 8.28 -17.54
CA LEU A 20 -1.58 7.73 -18.65
C LEU A 20 -2.87 8.53 -18.87
N PRO A 21 -3.41 8.52 -20.11
CA PRO A 21 -4.70 9.14 -20.38
C PRO A 21 -5.82 8.48 -19.57
N LEU A 22 -6.80 9.26 -19.16
CA LEU A 22 -7.90 8.75 -18.34
C LEU A 22 -8.74 7.68 -19.07
N TYR A 23 -8.86 7.74 -20.39
CA TYR A 23 -9.57 6.73 -21.19
C TYR A 23 -8.89 5.34 -21.16
N GLU A 24 -7.63 5.26 -20.75
CA GLU A 24 -6.91 4.01 -20.52
C GLU A 24 -7.15 3.45 -19.11
N CYS A 25 -7.75 4.23 -18.21
CA CYS A 25 -8.04 3.82 -16.84
C CYS A 25 -9.38 3.10 -16.76
N GLU A 26 -9.46 2.05 -15.95
CA GLU A 26 -10.73 1.47 -15.52
C GLU A 26 -11.34 2.36 -14.44
N ILE A 27 -12.54 2.91 -14.71
CA ILE A 27 -13.26 3.75 -13.74
C ILE A 27 -14.07 2.85 -12.79
N LEU A 28 -13.80 2.98 -11.50
CA LEU A 28 -14.50 2.24 -10.44
C LEU A 28 -15.59 3.06 -9.77
N ASN A 29 -15.46 4.39 -9.74
CA ASN A 29 -16.41 5.26 -9.06
C ASN A 29 -16.55 6.62 -9.77
N GLU A 30 -17.56 6.74 -10.64
CA GLU A 30 -17.84 7.96 -11.38
C GLU A 30 -18.28 9.14 -10.48
N ARG A 31 -18.81 8.86 -9.26
CA ARG A 31 -19.34 9.91 -8.38
C ARG A 31 -18.27 10.83 -7.82
N ILE A 32 -17.05 10.31 -7.65
CA ILE A 32 -15.90 11.06 -7.13
C ILE A 32 -14.88 11.39 -8.23
N LEU A 33 -15.15 11.00 -9.48
CA LEU A 33 -14.30 11.32 -10.62
C LEU A 33 -14.41 12.82 -10.92
N PRO A 34 -13.27 13.58 -10.91
CA PRO A 34 -13.28 14.99 -11.31
C PRO A 34 -13.74 15.13 -12.77
N LYS A 35 -14.69 16.03 -13.02
CA LYS A 35 -15.34 16.17 -14.33
C LYS A 35 -14.41 16.67 -15.43
N ASP A 36 -13.36 17.38 -15.06
CA ASP A 36 -12.34 17.94 -15.93
C ASP A 36 -11.12 17.02 -16.11
N ALA A 37 -11.04 15.90 -15.38
CA ALA A 37 -9.91 14.99 -15.45
C ALA A 37 -9.74 14.41 -16.87
N LYS A 38 -8.51 14.44 -17.38
CA LYS A 38 -8.09 13.91 -18.67
C LYS A 38 -7.02 12.84 -18.57
N SER A 39 -6.29 12.84 -17.45
CA SER A 39 -5.16 11.93 -17.22
C SER A 39 -5.05 11.54 -15.76
N ALA A 40 -4.37 10.43 -15.53
CA ALA A 40 -4.02 9.93 -14.22
C ALA A 40 -2.50 9.83 -14.09
N ILE A 41 -1.97 10.38 -13.00
CA ILE A 41 -0.61 10.15 -12.52
C ILE A 41 -0.72 9.10 -11.45
N VAL A 42 0.03 8.01 -11.56
CA VAL A 42 0.04 6.91 -10.59
C VAL A 42 1.47 6.65 -10.13
N PHE A 43 1.63 6.31 -8.87
CA PHE A 43 2.96 6.13 -8.29
C PHE A 43 2.95 5.18 -7.12
N SER A 44 4.14 4.61 -6.85
CA SER A 44 4.38 3.76 -5.68
C SER A 44 4.86 4.60 -4.51
N ILE A 45 4.30 4.33 -3.34
CA ILE A 45 4.75 4.84 -2.04
C ILE A 45 5.42 3.66 -1.30
N PRO A 46 6.75 3.46 -1.47
CA PRO A 46 7.43 2.35 -0.82
C PRO A 46 7.48 2.58 0.68
N TYR A 47 7.19 1.52 1.46
CA TYR A 47 7.09 1.66 2.91
C TYR A 47 8.08 0.81 3.71
N ARG A 48 8.70 -0.20 3.12
CA ARG A 48 9.66 -1.05 3.81
C ARG A 48 10.99 -0.35 3.99
N SER A 49 11.34 -0.02 5.23
CA SER A 49 12.56 0.74 5.57
C SER A 49 13.76 -0.12 5.99
N THR A 50 13.55 -1.43 6.15
CA THR A 50 14.61 -2.40 6.49
C THR A 50 14.40 -3.74 5.79
N LYS A 51 15.45 -4.52 5.62
CA LYS A 51 15.38 -5.92 5.12
C LYS A 51 15.05 -6.91 6.24
N GLU A 52 15.18 -6.52 7.49
CA GLU A 52 14.88 -7.38 8.64
C GLU A 52 13.38 -7.65 8.73
N ILE A 53 13.03 -8.92 8.95
CA ILE A 53 11.66 -9.36 9.12
C ILE A 53 11.35 -9.33 10.62
N ALA A 54 10.38 -8.52 10.99
CA ALA A 54 9.94 -8.45 12.37
C ALA A 54 9.13 -9.69 12.78
N THR A 55 9.25 -10.08 14.04
CA THR A 55 8.67 -11.32 14.60
C THR A 55 7.60 -11.07 15.66
N ASP A 56 7.20 -9.82 15.87
CA ASP A 56 6.21 -9.42 16.90
C ASP A 56 4.75 -9.62 16.47
N GLY A 57 4.52 -10.05 15.23
CA GLY A 57 3.19 -10.34 14.71
C GLY A 57 2.52 -9.16 14.00
N PHE A 58 3.23 -8.06 13.83
CA PHE A 58 2.75 -6.91 13.06
C PHE A 58 3.37 -6.93 11.66
N SER A 59 2.54 -6.73 10.64
CA SER A 59 3.00 -6.55 9.26
C SER A 59 3.79 -5.25 9.10
N GLU A 60 4.64 -5.20 8.08
CA GLU A 60 5.56 -4.08 7.86
C GLU A 60 4.81 -2.75 7.66
N TYR A 61 3.68 -2.76 6.93
CA TYR A 61 2.90 -1.54 6.73
C TYR A 61 2.28 -0.99 8.03
N ALA A 62 2.04 -1.86 9.00
CA ALA A 62 1.33 -1.50 10.21
C ALA A 62 2.21 -0.73 11.20
N ARG A 63 3.52 -1.00 11.19
CA ARG A 63 4.50 -0.47 12.16
C ARG A 63 5.10 0.89 11.84
N ILE A 64 4.69 1.48 10.71
CA ILE A 64 5.16 2.78 10.24
C ILE A 64 4.09 3.86 10.40
N TYR A 65 4.47 5.10 10.07
CA TYR A 65 3.52 6.22 9.99
C TYR A 65 2.36 5.88 9.07
N ASP A 66 1.15 6.28 9.48
CA ASP A 66 -0.07 6.02 8.71
C ASP A 66 0.05 6.59 7.30
N TYR A 67 0.02 5.70 6.31
CA TYR A 67 0.18 6.07 4.91
C TYR A 67 -0.94 6.94 4.36
N HIS A 68 -2.14 6.90 4.96
CA HIS A 68 -3.22 7.82 4.59
C HIS A 68 -2.88 9.25 5.04
N LYS A 69 -2.28 9.40 6.23
CA LYS A 69 -1.79 10.70 6.70
C LYS A 69 -0.62 11.17 5.84
N PHE A 70 0.32 10.26 5.55
CA PHE A 70 1.44 10.56 4.66
C PHE A 70 0.97 11.00 3.27
N ALA A 71 0.04 10.27 2.64
CA ALA A 71 -0.48 10.62 1.32
C ALA A 71 -1.19 11.98 1.33
N ARG A 72 -1.98 12.27 2.36
CA ARG A 72 -2.62 13.60 2.52
C ARG A 72 -1.59 14.70 2.61
N GLU A 73 -0.62 14.56 3.50
CA GLU A 73 0.48 15.52 3.65
C GLU A 73 1.29 15.69 2.35
N LEU A 74 1.52 14.59 1.61
CA LEU A 74 2.16 14.61 0.30
C LEU A 74 1.36 15.46 -0.69
N TYR A 75 0.04 15.25 -0.77
CA TYR A 75 -0.82 16.02 -1.67
C TYR A 75 -0.89 17.49 -1.27
N ASP A 76 -1.00 17.81 0.03
CA ASP A 76 -1.01 19.18 0.54
C ASP A 76 0.28 19.93 0.16
N ARG A 77 1.44 19.27 0.19
CA ARG A 77 2.72 19.89 -0.18
C ARG A 77 2.94 20.00 -1.69
N THR A 78 2.42 19.07 -2.47
CA THR A 78 2.81 18.93 -3.90
C THR A 78 1.77 19.49 -4.86
N ILE A 79 0.47 19.40 -4.57
CA ILE A 79 -0.59 19.79 -5.51
C ILE A 79 -0.56 21.29 -5.81
N ASP A 80 -0.45 22.13 -4.79
CA ASP A 80 -0.39 23.59 -4.99
C ASP A 80 0.84 24.02 -5.79
N SER A 81 1.98 23.36 -5.52
CA SER A 81 3.21 23.57 -6.28
C SER A 81 3.02 23.14 -7.74
N MET A 82 2.50 21.97 -7.99
CA MET A 82 2.24 21.47 -9.34
C MET A 82 1.27 22.36 -10.10
N LYS A 83 0.19 22.82 -9.44
CA LYS A 83 -0.78 23.75 -10.03
C LYS A 83 -0.14 25.07 -10.41
N THR A 84 0.67 25.64 -9.53
CA THR A 84 1.38 26.91 -9.78
C THR A 84 2.36 26.79 -10.95
N LEU A 85 3.08 25.67 -11.03
CA LEU A 85 4.10 25.44 -12.05
C LEU A 85 3.54 25.13 -13.44
N THR A 86 2.35 24.52 -13.51
CA THR A 86 1.81 23.98 -14.76
C THR A 86 0.52 24.65 -15.23
N GLY A 87 -0.24 25.29 -14.32
CA GLY A 87 -1.55 25.88 -14.57
C GLY A 87 -2.70 24.89 -14.64
N TYR A 88 -2.47 23.58 -14.41
CA TYR A 88 -3.49 22.54 -14.41
C TYR A 88 -4.03 22.26 -13.03
N ASN A 89 -5.22 21.63 -12.94
CA ASN A 89 -5.82 21.15 -11.69
C ASN A 89 -5.33 19.74 -11.38
N TYR A 90 -5.20 19.45 -10.08
CA TYR A 90 -4.75 18.15 -9.56
C TYR A 90 -5.63 17.70 -8.40
N TYR A 91 -5.97 16.41 -8.38
CA TYR A 91 -6.86 15.78 -7.39
C TYR A 91 -6.21 14.50 -6.88
N GLY A 92 -5.72 14.51 -5.63
CA GLY A 92 -5.01 13.39 -5.02
C GLY A 92 -5.93 12.34 -4.42
N PHE A 93 -5.62 11.06 -4.59
CA PHE A 93 -6.36 9.93 -4.04
C PHE A 93 -5.40 8.88 -3.48
N CYS A 94 -5.85 8.23 -2.40
CA CYS A 94 -5.19 7.07 -1.79
C CYS A 94 -6.29 6.15 -1.24
N ASP A 95 -6.33 4.88 -1.63
CA ASP A 95 -7.33 3.85 -1.32
C ASP A 95 -8.75 4.09 -1.87
N HIS A 96 -9.21 5.32 -1.93
CA HIS A 96 -10.54 5.69 -2.43
C HIS A 96 -10.46 6.42 -3.78
N SER A 97 -9.63 5.90 -4.67
CA SER A 97 -9.50 6.45 -6.03
C SER A 97 -10.73 6.14 -6.89
N PRO A 98 -11.14 7.06 -7.79
CA PRO A 98 -12.18 6.77 -8.78
C PRO A 98 -11.74 5.77 -9.85
N ILE A 99 -10.45 5.48 -9.97
CA ILE A 99 -9.87 4.55 -10.94
C ILE A 99 -9.30 3.29 -10.26
N ASN A 100 -9.14 2.22 -11.03
CA ASN A 100 -8.38 1.05 -10.61
C ASN A 100 -6.88 1.36 -10.64
N GLU A 101 -6.35 1.90 -9.52
CA GLU A 101 -4.96 2.31 -9.38
C GLU A 101 -3.97 1.19 -9.71
N LYS A 102 -4.30 -0.04 -9.30
CA LYS A 102 -3.45 -1.21 -9.53
C LYS A 102 -3.30 -1.54 -11.02
N LEU A 103 -4.39 -1.47 -11.78
CA LEU A 103 -4.31 -1.66 -13.23
C LEU A 103 -3.62 -0.46 -13.90
N ALA A 104 -3.92 0.75 -13.47
CA ALA A 104 -3.33 1.97 -14.03
C ALA A 104 -1.81 2.00 -13.87
N ILE A 105 -1.28 1.66 -12.68
CA ILE A 105 0.17 1.64 -12.45
C ILE A 105 0.87 0.52 -13.25
N CYS A 106 0.22 -0.64 -13.41
CA CYS A 106 0.72 -1.70 -14.28
C CYS A 106 0.76 -1.26 -15.75
N LYS A 107 -0.28 -0.58 -16.24
CA LYS A 107 -0.33 -0.01 -17.59
C LYS A 107 0.74 1.06 -17.84
N CYS A 108 1.25 1.69 -16.80
CA CYS A 108 2.43 2.56 -16.89
C CYS A 108 3.77 1.79 -16.97
N GLY A 109 3.75 0.44 -16.92
CA GLY A 109 4.96 -0.39 -16.98
C GLY A 109 5.79 -0.38 -15.70
N LEU A 110 5.23 0.07 -14.56
CA LEU A 110 5.96 0.27 -13.30
C LEU A 110 6.06 -1.00 -12.46
N GLY A 111 5.36 -2.06 -12.85
CA GLY A 111 5.39 -3.34 -12.14
C GLY A 111 4.39 -4.33 -12.69
N VAL A 112 4.13 -5.36 -11.91
CA VAL A 112 3.29 -6.51 -12.29
C VAL A 112 2.25 -6.81 -11.20
N ILE A 113 1.22 -7.59 -11.53
CA ILE A 113 0.26 -8.11 -10.55
C ILE A 113 0.70 -9.49 -10.10
N GLY A 114 0.88 -9.67 -8.80
CA GLY A 114 1.21 -10.95 -8.18
C GLY A 114 0.04 -11.92 -8.10
N ARG A 115 0.32 -13.23 -8.00
CA ARG A 115 -0.71 -14.26 -7.68
C ARG A 115 -1.41 -13.96 -6.35
N ASN A 116 -0.73 -13.29 -5.42
CA ASN A 116 -1.28 -12.80 -4.16
C ASN A 116 -2.10 -11.51 -4.31
N SER A 117 -2.43 -11.12 -5.54
CA SER A 117 -3.20 -9.92 -5.91
C SER A 117 -2.58 -8.58 -5.48
N LEU A 118 -1.33 -8.57 -5.03
CA LEU A 118 -0.60 -7.34 -4.76
C LEU A 118 0.02 -6.79 -6.05
N PHE A 119 0.12 -5.48 -6.14
CA PHE A 119 1.02 -4.85 -7.08
C PHE A 119 2.46 -5.08 -6.60
N ILE A 120 3.34 -5.39 -7.53
CA ILE A 120 4.77 -5.63 -7.31
C ILE A 120 5.51 -4.61 -8.17
N ASP A 121 6.06 -3.60 -7.53
CA ASP A 121 6.86 -2.56 -8.15
C ASP A 121 8.20 -3.11 -8.65
N ASN A 122 8.67 -2.65 -9.80
CA ASN A 122 9.93 -3.12 -10.40
C ASN A 122 11.17 -2.81 -9.55
N VAL A 123 11.09 -1.80 -8.65
CA VAL A 123 12.21 -1.33 -7.81
C VAL A 123 12.02 -1.75 -6.35
N TYR A 124 10.81 -1.60 -5.83
CA TYR A 124 10.51 -1.74 -4.39
C TYR A 124 9.75 -3.01 -4.03
N GLY A 125 9.48 -3.89 -5.00
CA GLY A 125 8.73 -5.13 -4.76
C GLY A 125 7.28 -4.85 -4.35
N SER A 126 6.71 -5.72 -3.53
CA SER A 126 5.30 -5.59 -3.11
C SER A 126 5.09 -4.74 -1.84
N PHE A 127 6.17 -4.24 -1.22
CA PHE A 127 6.08 -3.39 -0.02
C PHE A 127 5.85 -1.92 -0.40
N VAL A 128 4.79 -1.68 -1.17
CA VAL A 128 4.38 -0.35 -1.66
C VAL A 128 2.88 -0.16 -1.49
N PHE A 129 2.47 1.07 -1.19
CA PHE A 129 1.11 1.53 -1.46
C PHE A 129 1.07 2.18 -2.83
N ILE A 130 -0.13 2.37 -3.37
CA ILE A 130 -0.32 3.07 -4.63
C ILE A 130 -1.04 4.38 -4.32
N GLY A 131 -0.51 5.48 -4.86
CA GLY A 131 -1.18 6.76 -4.87
C GLY A 131 -1.54 7.16 -6.29
N SER A 132 -2.58 7.97 -6.44
CA SER A 132 -2.97 8.54 -7.71
C SER A 132 -3.31 10.02 -7.61
N ILE A 133 -3.01 10.75 -8.67
CA ILE A 133 -3.41 12.15 -8.85
C ILE A 133 -4.07 12.24 -10.23
N LEU A 134 -5.35 12.62 -10.25
CA LEU A 134 -6.05 12.93 -11.49
C LEU A 134 -5.84 14.40 -11.85
N THR A 135 -5.81 14.71 -13.14
CA THR A 135 -5.53 16.06 -13.62
C THR A 135 -6.25 16.35 -14.94
N ASP A 136 -6.57 17.61 -15.21
CA ASP A 136 -7.07 18.09 -16.50
C ASP A 136 -5.94 18.30 -17.52
N ALA A 137 -4.69 18.08 -17.14
CA ALA A 137 -3.56 18.09 -18.03
C ALA A 137 -3.66 16.94 -19.07
N PRO A 138 -3.37 17.19 -20.36
CA PRO A 138 -3.34 16.12 -21.36
C PRO A 138 -2.13 15.21 -21.15
N CYS A 139 -2.30 13.93 -21.52
CA CYS A 139 -1.23 12.94 -21.56
C CYS A 139 -1.27 12.23 -22.92
N GLU A 140 -0.12 12.15 -23.57
CA GLU A 140 0.05 11.47 -24.86
C GLU A 140 0.71 10.10 -24.72
N ASN A 141 1.00 9.66 -23.48
CA ASN A 141 1.60 8.35 -23.24
C ASN A 141 0.63 7.24 -23.64
N SER A 142 1.15 6.16 -24.18
CA SER A 142 0.39 4.95 -24.44
C SER A 142 0.49 4.02 -23.25
N ALA A 143 -0.61 3.32 -22.94
CA ALA A 143 -0.59 2.23 -22.00
C ALA A 143 0.29 1.07 -22.51
N THR A 144 0.98 0.40 -21.60
CA THR A 144 1.69 -0.85 -21.89
C THR A 144 0.78 -2.05 -21.60
N GLU A 145 1.14 -3.22 -22.10
CA GLU A 145 0.48 -4.47 -21.72
C GLU A 145 0.72 -4.75 -20.25
N ILE A 146 -0.31 -5.28 -19.60
CA ILE A 146 -0.21 -5.68 -18.19
C ILE A 146 0.50 -7.02 -18.11
N ASN A 147 1.67 -7.02 -17.49
CA ASN A 147 2.40 -8.23 -17.21
C ASN A 147 1.95 -8.85 -15.89
N LEU A 148 1.94 -10.17 -15.82
CA LEU A 148 1.76 -10.95 -14.60
C LEU A 148 3.12 -11.29 -14.00
N CYS A 149 3.15 -11.64 -12.72
CA CYS A 149 4.36 -12.06 -12.03
C CYS A 149 4.88 -13.40 -12.59
N LEU A 150 6.06 -13.84 -12.13
CA LEU A 150 6.73 -15.11 -12.55
C LEU A 150 5.90 -16.38 -12.33
N ASN A 151 4.76 -16.30 -11.64
CA ASN A 151 3.89 -17.42 -11.32
C ASN A 151 4.61 -18.59 -10.61
N CYS A 152 5.59 -18.29 -9.77
CA CYS A 152 6.41 -19.30 -9.06
C CYS A 152 5.66 -20.03 -7.94
N MET A 153 4.43 -19.66 -7.64
CA MET A 153 3.50 -20.23 -6.66
C MET A 153 3.94 -20.14 -5.18
N LYS A 154 5.13 -19.66 -4.84
CA LYS A 154 5.62 -19.58 -3.45
C LYS A 154 4.65 -18.90 -2.49
N CYS A 155 4.01 -17.78 -2.91
CA CYS A 155 3.02 -17.08 -2.09
C CYS A 155 1.76 -17.90 -1.86
N VAL A 156 1.36 -18.75 -2.82
CA VAL A 156 0.20 -19.65 -2.69
C VAL A 156 0.51 -20.76 -1.70
N GLU A 157 1.66 -21.43 -1.87
CA GLU A 157 2.12 -22.55 -1.05
C GLU A 157 2.38 -22.13 0.40
N SER A 158 2.89 -20.89 0.62
CA SER A 158 3.17 -20.36 1.95
C SER A 158 1.94 -19.79 2.67
N CYS A 159 0.81 -19.59 1.97
CA CYS A 159 -0.36 -18.98 2.58
C CYS A 159 -0.99 -19.91 3.64
N PRO A 160 -0.97 -19.54 4.93
CA PRO A 160 -1.31 -20.47 6.01
C PRO A 160 -2.76 -20.99 5.96
N ASN A 161 -3.66 -20.19 5.41
CA ASN A 161 -5.08 -20.51 5.36
C ASN A 161 -5.62 -20.60 3.92
N ASN A 162 -4.73 -20.85 2.93
CA ASN A 162 -5.09 -20.99 1.52
C ASN A 162 -6.00 -19.88 1.00
N ALA A 163 -5.68 -18.62 1.40
CA ALA A 163 -6.46 -17.46 1.00
C ALA A 163 -6.21 -17.02 -0.45
N ILE A 164 -5.09 -17.45 -1.06
CA ILE A 164 -4.73 -17.08 -2.43
C ILE A 164 -5.33 -18.12 -3.36
N VAL A 165 -6.34 -17.70 -4.12
CA VAL A 165 -7.12 -18.54 -5.04
C VAL A 165 -6.86 -18.15 -6.50
N GLU A 166 -7.39 -18.91 -7.46
CA GLU A 166 -7.16 -18.65 -8.89
C GLU A 166 -7.53 -17.22 -9.30
N LYS A 167 -8.64 -16.72 -8.78
CA LYS A 167 -9.19 -15.39 -9.14
C LYS A 167 -8.86 -14.27 -8.13
N GLY A 168 -7.81 -14.44 -7.32
CA GLY A 168 -7.41 -13.39 -6.38
C GLY A 168 -7.27 -13.86 -4.93
N ILE A 169 -7.77 -13.08 -3.98
CA ILE A 169 -7.71 -13.33 -2.55
C ILE A 169 -9.11 -13.58 -1.98
N ASP A 170 -9.29 -14.74 -1.36
CA ASP A 170 -10.43 -14.99 -0.46
C ASP A 170 -10.19 -14.25 0.87
N ARG A 171 -10.81 -13.08 1.01
CA ARG A 171 -10.65 -12.24 2.21
C ARG A 171 -11.14 -12.90 3.49
N SER A 172 -12.08 -13.86 3.39
CA SER A 172 -12.58 -14.59 4.57
C SER A 172 -11.51 -15.50 5.16
N LYS A 173 -10.53 -15.92 4.35
CA LYS A 173 -9.40 -16.78 4.74
C LYS A 173 -8.11 -16.01 4.99
N CYS A 174 -7.98 -14.78 4.49
CA CYS A 174 -6.75 -14.00 4.62
C CYS A 174 -6.48 -13.59 6.06
N LEU A 175 -5.36 -14.01 6.65
CA LEU A 175 -5.01 -13.67 8.04
C LEU A 175 -4.88 -12.16 8.26
N SER A 176 -4.45 -11.41 7.26
CA SER A 176 -4.45 -9.94 7.33
C SER A 176 -5.87 -9.38 7.51
N ALA A 177 -6.86 -9.92 6.80
CA ALA A 177 -8.25 -9.50 6.96
C ALA A 177 -8.86 -10.02 8.27
N ILE A 178 -8.55 -11.26 8.67
CA ILE A 178 -9.02 -11.87 9.91
C ILE A 178 -8.49 -11.10 11.13
N SER A 179 -7.20 -10.73 11.15
CA SER A 179 -6.61 -9.99 12.28
C SER A 179 -7.32 -8.66 12.57
N GLN A 180 -7.97 -8.09 11.56
CA GLN A 180 -8.66 -6.80 11.65
C GLN A 180 -10.18 -6.93 11.91
N LYS A 181 -10.72 -8.15 12.08
CA LYS A 181 -12.12 -8.35 12.44
C LYS A 181 -12.37 -7.93 13.89
N LYS A 182 -13.52 -7.32 14.15
CA LYS A 182 -13.98 -7.03 15.51
C LYS A 182 -14.39 -8.31 16.25
N ASN A 183 -15.14 -9.18 15.55
CA ASN A 183 -15.58 -10.48 16.09
C ASN A 183 -14.90 -11.59 15.30
N LYS A 184 -14.15 -12.43 15.98
CA LYS A 184 -13.44 -13.59 15.44
C LYS A 184 -14.04 -14.87 15.98
N THR A 185 -14.10 -15.91 15.16
CA THR A 185 -14.40 -17.26 15.61
C THR A 185 -13.21 -17.82 16.41
N ASP A 186 -13.43 -18.89 17.17
CA ASP A 186 -12.33 -19.52 17.91
C ASP A 186 -11.29 -20.14 16.95
N ASP A 187 -11.72 -20.70 15.83
CA ASP A 187 -10.79 -21.19 14.80
C ASP A 187 -9.92 -20.07 14.20
N GLU A 188 -10.49 -18.87 13.99
CA GLU A 188 -9.74 -17.69 13.53
C GLU A 188 -8.71 -17.23 14.57
N LYS A 189 -9.04 -17.27 15.86
CA LYS A 189 -8.10 -16.94 16.95
C LYS A 189 -6.95 -17.95 16.99
N ILE A 190 -7.24 -19.24 16.93
CA ILE A 190 -6.25 -20.32 16.88
C ILE A 190 -5.29 -20.14 15.70
N LEU A 191 -5.82 -19.75 14.53
CA LEU A 191 -4.98 -19.48 13.35
C LEU A 191 -4.06 -18.28 13.58
N LEU A 192 -4.54 -17.18 14.14
CA LEU A 192 -3.73 -15.99 14.42
C LEU A 192 -2.62 -16.29 15.42
N GLU A 193 -2.93 -17.03 16.50
CA GLU A 193 -1.97 -17.50 17.50
C GLU A 193 -0.90 -18.40 16.85
N LYS A 194 -1.32 -19.45 16.14
CA LYS A 194 -0.43 -20.42 15.50
C LYS A 194 0.60 -19.77 14.58
N TYR A 195 0.21 -18.75 13.86
CA TYR A 195 1.09 -18.05 12.91
C TYR A 195 1.65 -16.73 13.44
N ASN A 196 1.47 -16.47 14.73
CA ASN A 196 1.94 -15.27 15.41
C ASN A 196 1.50 -13.97 14.70
N ILE A 197 0.22 -13.84 14.40
CA ILE A 197 -0.35 -12.67 13.71
C ILE A 197 -1.13 -11.82 14.70
N VAL A 198 -0.71 -10.59 14.89
CA VAL A 198 -1.45 -9.56 15.66
C VAL A 198 -2.17 -8.60 14.73
N TRP A 199 -1.46 -8.08 13.72
CA TRP A 199 -2.05 -7.10 12.81
C TRP A 199 -1.43 -7.16 11.41
N GLY A 200 -2.27 -7.41 10.40
CA GLY A 200 -1.77 -7.64 9.05
C GLY A 200 -1.11 -9.00 8.90
N CYS A 201 -0.56 -9.28 7.73
CA CYS A 201 0.16 -10.54 7.46
C CYS A 201 1.03 -10.36 6.22
N ASP A 202 2.33 -10.59 6.33
CA ASP A 202 3.29 -10.44 5.23
C ASP A 202 3.84 -11.77 4.72
N ILE A 203 3.30 -12.94 5.15
CA ILE A 203 3.85 -14.26 4.82
C ILE A 203 3.98 -14.43 3.30
N CYS A 204 2.97 -14.07 2.52
CA CYS A 204 3.00 -14.17 1.06
C CYS A 204 3.94 -13.15 0.41
N GLN A 205 4.23 -12.03 1.06
CA GLN A 205 5.20 -11.02 0.60
C GLN A 205 6.63 -11.46 0.91
N ASN A 206 6.85 -12.01 2.12
CA ASN A 206 8.20 -12.40 2.58
C ASN A 206 8.82 -13.53 1.76
N VAL A 207 8.01 -14.36 1.10
CA VAL A 207 8.50 -15.46 0.24
C VAL A 207 8.59 -15.07 -1.24
N CYS A 208 8.20 -13.85 -1.59
CA CYS A 208 8.16 -13.42 -2.98
C CYS A 208 9.55 -13.06 -3.49
N PRO A 209 10.07 -13.72 -4.57
CA PRO A 209 11.43 -13.47 -5.06
C PRO A 209 11.65 -12.03 -5.57
N TYR A 210 10.61 -11.32 -5.97
CA TYR A 210 10.74 -9.89 -6.28
C TYR A 210 11.17 -9.06 -5.08
N ASN A 211 10.81 -9.48 -3.85
CA ASN A 211 11.16 -8.77 -2.63
C ASN A 211 12.60 -9.02 -2.14
N ASP A 212 13.26 -10.09 -2.65
CA ASP A 212 14.65 -10.39 -2.30
C ASP A 212 15.60 -9.31 -2.83
N VAL A 213 15.32 -8.83 -4.05
CA VAL A 213 16.13 -7.81 -4.75
C VAL A 213 15.58 -6.39 -4.59
N ALA A 214 14.41 -6.22 -4.04
CA ALA A 214 13.76 -4.93 -3.86
C ALA A 214 14.61 -3.96 -3.02
N LEU A 215 14.62 -2.68 -3.38
CA LEU A 215 15.23 -1.63 -2.59
C LEU A 215 14.36 -1.30 -1.35
N ILE A 216 15.01 -0.77 -0.32
CA ILE A 216 14.31 -0.18 0.82
C ILE A 216 13.74 1.19 0.44
N SER A 217 12.72 1.62 1.18
CA SER A 217 12.07 2.92 0.99
C SER A 217 13.05 4.07 1.20
N PRO A 218 13.10 5.06 0.29
CA PRO A 218 13.82 6.30 0.51
C PRO A 218 13.02 7.30 1.37
N ILE A 219 11.78 7.00 1.72
CA ILE A 219 10.90 7.88 2.48
C ILE A 219 11.32 7.88 3.95
N LYS A 220 12.08 8.91 4.33
CA LYS A 220 12.64 9.03 5.67
C LYS A 220 11.57 8.98 6.77
N ARG A 221 10.39 9.56 6.54
CA ARG A 221 9.29 9.56 7.50
C ARG A 221 8.92 8.14 7.96
N PHE A 222 8.93 7.15 7.08
CA PHE A 222 8.61 5.77 7.42
C PHE A 222 9.73 5.11 8.23
N ALA A 223 10.99 5.40 7.90
CA ALA A 223 12.13 4.90 8.67
C ALA A 223 12.15 5.51 10.09
N ASP A 224 11.97 6.82 10.21
CA ASP A 224 12.04 7.56 11.48
C ASP A 224 10.89 7.21 12.45
N THR A 225 9.75 6.76 11.92
CA THR A 225 8.56 6.42 12.73
C THR A 225 8.32 4.93 12.90
N ARG A 226 9.17 4.10 12.30
CA ARG A 226 9.01 2.64 12.40
C ARG A 226 9.11 2.18 13.84
N ALA A 227 8.12 1.43 14.30
CA ALA A 227 8.12 0.79 15.61
C ALA A 227 8.64 -0.65 15.49
N ASP A 228 9.60 -1.00 16.31
CA ASP A 228 10.12 -2.35 16.47
C ASP A 228 9.67 -2.96 17.79
N ASN A 229 9.52 -4.28 17.83
CA ASN A 229 9.12 -5.02 19.02
C ASN A 229 7.80 -4.51 19.64
N ILE A 230 6.78 -4.36 18.79
CA ILE A 230 5.47 -3.88 19.24
C ILE A 230 4.84 -4.90 20.20
N SER A 231 4.69 -4.47 21.45
CA SER A 231 4.07 -5.25 22.53
C SER A 231 2.87 -4.51 23.09
N LYS A 232 2.16 -5.15 24.03
CA LYS A 232 1.07 -4.50 24.77
C LYS A 232 1.59 -3.28 25.54
N GLU A 233 2.74 -3.41 26.20
CA GLU A 233 3.39 -2.33 26.96
C GLU A 233 3.77 -1.16 26.07
N PHE A 234 4.30 -1.43 24.85
CA PHE A 234 4.56 -0.39 23.87
C PHE A 234 3.27 0.36 23.53
N ILE A 235 2.17 -0.35 23.22
CA ILE A 235 0.89 0.29 22.87
C ILE A 235 0.30 1.06 24.05
N ASP A 236 0.44 0.55 25.29
CA ASP A 236 -0.02 1.24 26.50
C ASP A 236 0.80 2.50 26.80
N SER A 237 2.08 2.57 26.40
CA SER A 237 2.94 3.73 26.57
C SER A 237 2.60 4.90 25.63
N LEU A 238 1.88 4.65 24.53
CA LEU A 238 1.50 5.67 23.57
C LEU A 238 0.28 6.45 24.05
N ASN A 239 0.32 7.78 24.06
CA ASN A 239 -0.90 8.58 24.15
C ASN A 239 -1.74 8.46 22.85
N ASP A 240 -2.94 9.05 22.82
CA ASP A 240 -3.85 8.89 21.68
C ASP A 240 -3.32 9.56 20.40
N GLU A 241 -2.60 10.66 20.52
CA GLU A 241 -1.96 11.31 19.37
C GLU A 241 -0.85 10.43 18.79
N GLU A 242 0.03 9.91 19.64
CA GLU A 242 1.11 9.02 19.23
C GLU A 242 0.56 7.72 18.62
N PHE A 243 -0.42 7.10 19.29
CA PHE A 243 -1.08 5.90 18.77
C PHE A 243 -1.70 6.14 17.40
N SER A 244 -2.35 7.28 17.19
CA SER A 244 -2.98 7.65 15.93
C SER A 244 -2.00 7.81 14.75
N LYS A 245 -0.68 7.90 15.01
CA LYS A 245 0.35 8.02 13.98
C LYS A 245 0.62 6.71 13.25
N PHE A 246 0.25 5.57 13.83
CA PHE A 246 0.50 4.26 13.23
C PHE A 246 -0.68 3.78 12.39
N ALA A 247 -0.38 3.07 11.29
CA ALA A 247 -1.41 2.52 10.41
C ALA A 247 -2.30 1.46 11.10
N PHE A 248 -1.85 0.80 12.16
CA PHE A 248 -2.67 -0.13 12.93
C PHE A 248 -3.75 0.55 13.78
N SER A 249 -3.70 1.87 13.95
CA SER A 249 -4.56 2.59 14.92
C SER A 249 -6.02 2.72 14.49
N TYR A 250 -6.34 2.61 13.20
CA TYR A 250 -7.63 3.00 12.63
C TYR A 250 -8.86 2.23 13.16
N LYS A 251 -8.65 1.07 13.76
CA LYS A 251 -9.72 0.28 14.42
C LYS A 251 -9.67 0.31 15.95
N GLY A 252 -8.76 1.11 16.50
CA GLY A 252 -8.60 1.28 17.95
C GLY A 252 -7.82 0.14 18.62
N ARG A 253 -7.41 0.40 19.87
CA ARG A 253 -6.53 -0.47 20.66
C ARG A 253 -7.17 -1.84 20.96
N LYS A 254 -8.48 -1.89 21.19
CA LYS A 254 -9.18 -3.10 21.62
C LYS A 254 -8.91 -4.31 20.72
N ILE A 255 -8.99 -4.14 19.38
CA ILE A 255 -8.78 -5.26 18.45
C ILE A 255 -7.35 -5.78 18.53
N ILE A 256 -6.39 -4.88 18.75
CA ILE A 256 -4.98 -5.24 18.91
C ILE A 256 -4.77 -6.01 20.19
N TYR A 257 -5.33 -5.54 21.31
CA TYR A 257 -5.24 -6.24 22.59
C TYR A 257 -5.89 -7.62 22.53
N ASP A 258 -7.11 -7.71 21.97
CA ASP A 258 -7.77 -9.00 21.76
C ASP A 258 -6.86 -9.99 21.01
N ASN A 259 -6.07 -9.52 20.02
CA ASN A 259 -5.15 -10.38 19.27
C ASN A 259 -3.85 -10.71 20.02
N ILE A 260 -3.38 -9.83 20.89
CA ILE A 260 -2.20 -10.08 21.75
C ILE A 260 -2.54 -11.08 22.86
N GLU A 261 -3.75 -10.98 23.43
CA GLU A 261 -4.20 -11.85 24.52
C GLU A 261 -4.45 -13.31 24.10
N PHE A 262 -4.56 -13.57 22.79
CA PHE A 262 -4.63 -14.93 22.25
C PHE A 262 -3.25 -15.58 22.03
N LYS A 263 -2.16 -14.85 22.28
CA LYS A 263 -0.80 -15.39 22.28
C LYS A 263 -0.46 -15.99 23.61
#